data_b188fc6bf20410703c4cab4e7c58aac4
#
_entry.id   b188fc6bf20410703c4cab4e7c58aac4
#
_cell.length_a   1.000
_cell.length_b   1.000
_cell.length_c   1.000
_cell.angle_alpha   90.00
_cell.angle_beta   90.00
_cell.angle_gamma   90.00
#
_symmetry.space_group_name_H-M   'P 1'
#
loop_
_entity.id
_entity.type
_entity.pdbx_description
1 polymer ?
#
loop_
_entity_poly.entity_id
_entity_poly.type
_entity_poly.pdbx_seq_one_letter_code
_entity_poly.pdbx_strand_id
1 'polypeptide(L)'
;APVKPVTVEADDFDLPPFDTASSAPAPVVPAPAPVMHTPFAAPTPSVQSAPVAAAAAATTVPAVLTDKQEDKLRRAEVDAAREEVTREIEGSDAQPQPPAYQYPPITLLKEGSVTNAAEAGAELRNNSRRLAQTLTSFGVDAQPGDVVRGPSVTRYEFTLSQGVKLSKITNLQDDIALALGASGVRIAPIPDKISVVGVEVPNKLVSPVSIRTVLESTEFTTHPSTTAFAVGKDISGKNIVGNISKLPHVLIAGTTGSGKSVCTNSLIVSMLYKSTPEEVRFIMVDPKMVELAPYNGIPHLLIPVVTDPKKAAGALQCSVY
;
A
#
# COMPACT_ATOMS: atom_id res chain seq x y z
N ALA A 1 10.22 45.85 -19.62
CA ALA A 1 11.02 45.68 -18.42
C ALA A 1 11.06 44.20 -18.06
N PRO A 2 12.23 43.55 -17.92
CA PRO A 2 12.30 42.13 -17.62
C PRO A 2 12.05 41.90 -16.12
N VAL A 3 11.23 40.89 -15.84
CA VAL A 3 10.90 40.43 -14.49
C VAL A 3 12.12 39.68 -13.92
N LYS A 4 12.59 40.09 -12.75
CA LYS A 4 13.68 39.46 -12.02
C LYS A 4 13.19 38.10 -11.41
N PRO A 5 14.01 37.04 -11.39
CA PRO A 5 13.70 35.84 -10.68
C PRO A 5 13.75 36.05 -9.16
N VAL A 6 12.74 35.54 -8.46
CA VAL A 6 12.69 35.48 -7.00
C VAL A 6 13.50 34.26 -6.57
N THR A 7 14.64 34.48 -5.94
CA THR A 7 15.37 33.43 -5.22
C THR A 7 14.69 33.22 -3.87
N VAL A 8 14.15 32.01 -3.66
CA VAL A 8 13.69 31.56 -2.34
C VAL A 8 14.91 30.98 -1.62
N GLU A 9 15.34 31.61 -0.55
CA GLU A 9 16.36 31.08 0.37
C GLU A 9 15.78 29.88 1.13
N ALA A 10 16.59 28.83 1.22
CA ALA A 10 16.23 27.54 1.82
C ALA A 10 16.62 27.51 3.31
N ASP A 11 16.05 28.41 4.13
CA ASP A 11 16.24 28.40 5.57
C ASP A 11 14.95 28.90 6.24
N ASP A 12 13.99 28.01 6.44
CA ASP A 12 12.92 28.12 7.45
C ASP A 12 12.03 26.84 7.45
N PHE A 13 12.64 25.67 7.71
CA PHE A 13 11.94 24.51 8.20
C PHE A 13 12.51 24.14 9.57
N ASP A 14 12.14 24.93 10.58
CA ASP A 14 12.30 24.55 11.98
C ASP A 14 11.26 23.46 12.31
N LEU A 15 11.67 22.20 12.18
CA LEU A 15 10.92 21.08 12.73
C LEU A 15 11.17 21.06 14.24
N PRO A 16 10.11 21.04 15.09
CA PRO A 16 10.28 20.92 16.53
C PRO A 16 11.00 19.60 16.86
N PRO A 17 11.88 19.58 17.88
CA PRO A 17 12.62 18.38 18.27
C PRO A 17 11.62 17.31 18.74
N PHE A 18 11.82 16.07 18.29
CA PHE A 18 11.10 14.91 18.78
C PHE A 18 11.39 14.73 20.26
N ASP A 19 10.42 15.04 21.12
CA ASP A 19 10.45 14.72 22.54
C ASP A 19 10.48 13.19 22.71
N THR A 20 11.65 12.67 23.08
CA THR A 20 11.78 11.33 23.63
C THR A 20 11.35 11.37 25.10
N ALA A 21 10.04 11.47 25.33
CA ALA A 21 9.49 11.37 26.67
C ALA A 21 9.14 9.91 27.00
N SER A 22 9.99 9.34 27.85
CA SER A 22 9.66 8.42 28.94
C SER A 22 8.59 7.35 28.67
N SER A 23 9.05 6.17 28.23
CA SER A 23 8.27 4.93 28.35
C SER A 23 8.15 4.52 29.85
N ALA A 24 6.95 4.60 30.40
CA ALA A 24 6.61 3.91 31.63
C ALA A 24 6.72 2.39 31.44
N PRO A 25 7.23 1.62 32.41
CA PRO A 25 7.39 0.19 32.27
C PRO A 25 6.03 -0.52 32.21
N ALA A 26 5.85 -1.38 31.21
CA ALA A 26 4.70 -2.25 31.08
C ALA A 26 4.65 -3.27 32.23
N PRO A 27 3.47 -3.72 32.69
CA PRO A 27 3.34 -4.71 33.74
C PRO A 27 3.94 -6.06 33.30
N VAL A 28 4.81 -6.61 34.14
CA VAL A 28 5.48 -7.89 33.98
C VAL A 28 4.45 -9.01 34.12
N VAL A 29 4.18 -9.72 33.04
CA VAL A 29 3.43 -10.99 33.06
C VAL A 29 4.43 -12.08 33.45
N PRO A 30 4.17 -12.93 34.47
CA PRO A 30 5.10 -14.00 34.84
C PRO A 30 5.20 -15.06 33.73
N ALA A 31 6.44 -15.40 33.39
CA ALA A 31 6.75 -16.43 32.41
C ALA A 31 6.31 -17.83 32.94
N PRO A 32 5.80 -18.71 32.07
CA PRO A 32 5.53 -20.11 32.42
C PRO A 32 6.86 -20.86 32.70
N ALA A 33 6.83 -21.73 33.70
CA ALA A 33 7.96 -22.54 34.17
C ALA A 33 8.53 -23.44 33.06
N PRO A 34 9.86 -23.68 33.06
CA PRO A 34 10.50 -24.52 32.04
C PRO A 34 10.12 -25.99 32.21
N VAL A 35 9.61 -26.59 31.13
CA VAL A 35 9.38 -28.02 31.03
C VAL A 35 10.75 -28.71 30.85
N MET A 36 11.14 -29.55 31.79
CA MET A 36 12.34 -30.40 31.74
C MET A 36 12.16 -31.42 30.62
N HIS A 37 12.93 -31.30 29.54
CA HIS A 37 13.11 -32.35 28.58
C HIS A 37 14.33 -33.20 28.99
N THR A 38 14.13 -34.49 29.22
CA THR A 38 15.15 -35.49 29.41
C THR A 38 16.00 -35.64 28.14
N PRO A 39 17.35 -35.74 28.26
CA PRO A 39 18.22 -35.87 27.09
C PRO A 39 18.15 -37.27 26.50
N PHE A 40 17.84 -37.38 25.23
CA PHE A 40 17.96 -38.57 24.42
C PHE A 40 19.44 -38.75 24.07
N ALA A 41 20.05 -39.89 24.48
CA ALA A 41 21.43 -40.24 24.23
C ALA A 41 21.68 -40.51 22.76
N ALA A 42 22.60 -39.77 22.13
CA ALA A 42 23.12 -40.04 20.80
C ALA A 42 24.32 -40.99 20.88
N PRO A 43 24.50 -41.90 19.95
CA PRO A 43 25.67 -42.79 19.92
C PRO A 43 26.90 -42.04 19.41
N THR A 44 28.00 -42.18 20.15
CA THR A 44 29.33 -41.70 19.79
C THR A 44 29.95 -42.54 18.68
N PRO A 45 30.46 -41.94 17.58
CA PRO A 45 31.38 -42.63 16.69
C PRO A 45 32.84 -42.45 17.20
N SER A 46 33.53 -43.57 17.35
CA SER A 46 34.95 -43.65 17.67
C SER A 46 35.81 -43.12 16.51
N VAL A 47 36.61 -42.09 16.79
CA VAL A 47 37.58 -41.54 15.83
C VAL A 47 38.95 -42.21 16.09
N GLN A 48 39.43 -42.98 15.11
CA GLN A 48 40.80 -43.43 15.03
C GLN A 48 41.70 -42.26 14.60
N SER A 49 42.71 -41.99 15.42
CA SER A 49 43.73 -40.98 15.15
C SER A 49 44.77 -41.52 14.16
N ALA A 50 44.92 -40.84 13.02
CA ALA A 50 46.10 -40.98 12.13
C ALA A 50 46.97 -39.71 12.26
N PRO A 51 48.29 -39.80 12.10
CA PRO A 51 49.21 -38.70 12.40
C PRO A 51 49.17 -37.62 11.34
N VAL A 52 49.03 -36.38 11.79
CA VAL A 52 49.04 -35.18 10.94
C VAL A 52 50.49 -34.76 10.70
N ALA A 53 50.91 -34.79 9.43
CA ALA A 53 52.11 -34.11 8.98
C ALA A 53 51.86 -32.59 8.95
N ALA A 54 52.71 -31.85 9.63
CA ALA A 54 52.64 -30.37 9.67
C ALA A 54 53.00 -29.79 8.29
N ALA A 55 51.98 -29.31 7.56
CA ALA A 55 52.20 -28.39 6.45
C ALA A 55 51.89 -26.98 6.97
N ALA A 56 52.87 -26.12 7.03
CA ALA A 56 52.73 -24.69 7.33
C ALA A 56 51.96 -24.02 6.21
N ALA A 57 50.65 -23.83 6.41
CA ALA A 57 49.84 -22.97 5.57
C ALA A 57 50.04 -21.53 6.03
N ALA A 58 50.65 -20.71 5.20
CA ALA A 58 50.71 -19.27 5.37
C ALA A 58 49.31 -18.71 5.40
N THR A 59 48.87 -18.21 6.55
CA THR A 59 47.61 -17.49 6.72
C THR A 59 47.75 -16.14 6.01
N THR A 60 47.33 -16.06 4.75
CA THR A 60 47.12 -14.77 4.07
C THR A 60 45.95 -14.08 4.75
N VAL A 61 46.24 -13.09 5.55
CA VAL A 61 45.25 -12.12 6.05
C VAL A 61 44.61 -11.49 4.82
N PRO A 62 43.26 -11.51 4.66
CA PRO A 62 42.65 -10.84 3.54
C PRO A 62 42.99 -9.35 3.63
N ALA A 63 43.62 -8.84 2.58
CA ALA A 63 43.94 -7.42 2.47
C ALA A 63 42.66 -6.61 2.63
N VAL A 64 42.59 -5.72 3.61
CA VAL A 64 41.50 -4.78 3.79
C VAL A 64 41.48 -3.88 2.54
N LEU A 65 40.47 -4.05 1.72
CA LEU A 65 40.26 -3.23 0.53
C LEU A 65 40.02 -1.79 0.98
N THR A 66 40.59 -0.85 0.26
CA THR A 66 40.28 0.57 0.50
C THR A 66 38.89 0.87 -0.03
N ASP A 67 38.15 1.81 0.58
CA ASP A 67 36.77 2.23 0.18
C ASP A 67 36.65 2.45 -1.34
N LYS A 68 37.69 2.99 -1.98
CA LYS A 68 37.74 3.17 -3.44
C LYS A 68 37.80 1.86 -4.24
N GLN A 69 38.42 0.83 -3.67
CA GLN A 69 38.51 -0.49 -4.31
C GLN A 69 37.19 -1.26 -4.15
N GLU A 70 36.54 -1.11 -3.01
CA GLU A 70 35.20 -1.67 -2.77
C GLU A 70 34.15 -1.03 -3.69
N ASP A 71 34.17 0.30 -3.84
CA ASP A 71 33.28 1.00 -4.77
C ASP A 71 33.51 0.60 -6.23
N LYS A 72 34.77 0.37 -6.62
CA LYS A 72 35.10 -0.08 -7.99
C LYS A 72 34.61 -1.52 -8.23
N LEU A 73 34.80 -2.42 -7.28
CA LEU A 73 34.29 -3.80 -7.35
C LEU A 73 32.76 -3.80 -7.42
N ARG A 74 32.11 -3.01 -6.58
CA ARG A 74 30.65 -2.89 -6.55
C ARG A 74 30.09 -2.37 -7.88
N ARG A 75 30.74 -1.38 -8.49
CA ARG A 75 30.34 -0.88 -9.83
C ARG A 75 30.51 -1.95 -10.91
N ALA A 76 31.65 -2.66 -10.92
CA ALA A 76 31.87 -3.73 -11.88
C ALA A 76 30.86 -4.89 -11.74
N GLU A 77 30.43 -5.22 -10.51
CA GLU A 77 29.40 -6.24 -10.27
C GLU A 77 28.02 -5.78 -10.78
N VAL A 78 27.69 -4.50 -10.60
CA VAL A 78 26.44 -3.91 -11.10
C VAL A 78 26.44 -3.83 -12.63
N ASP A 79 27.56 -3.46 -13.24
CA ASP A 79 27.71 -3.42 -14.71
C ASP A 79 27.59 -4.82 -15.32
N ALA A 80 28.20 -5.84 -14.70
CA ALA A 80 28.05 -7.23 -15.13
C ALA A 80 26.59 -7.73 -15.01
N ALA A 81 25.92 -7.39 -13.93
CA ALA A 81 24.50 -7.70 -13.72
C ALA A 81 23.60 -6.97 -14.74
N ARG A 82 23.96 -5.75 -15.13
CA ARG A 82 23.30 -5.01 -16.19
C ARG A 82 23.41 -5.72 -17.54
N GLU A 83 24.62 -6.16 -17.91
CA GLU A 83 24.83 -6.89 -19.16
C GLU A 83 24.04 -8.21 -19.20
N GLU A 84 23.95 -8.92 -18.07
CA GLU A 84 23.14 -10.13 -17.95
C GLU A 84 21.66 -9.84 -18.18
N VAL A 85 21.12 -8.81 -17.53
CA VAL A 85 19.72 -8.36 -17.69
C VAL A 85 19.45 -7.90 -19.13
N THR A 86 20.39 -7.18 -19.74
CA THR A 86 20.24 -6.75 -21.16
C THR A 86 20.13 -7.96 -22.09
N ARG A 87 20.96 -8.99 -21.90
CA ARG A 87 20.87 -10.24 -22.70
C ARG A 87 19.57 -10.99 -22.46
N GLU A 88 19.05 -11.00 -21.23
CA GLU A 88 17.75 -11.61 -20.92
C GLU A 88 16.61 -10.88 -21.66
N ILE A 89 16.66 -9.54 -21.72
CA ILE A 89 15.66 -8.72 -22.44
C ILE A 89 15.76 -8.98 -23.96
N GLU A 90 16.95 -8.91 -24.55
CA GLU A 90 17.18 -9.14 -25.99
C GLU A 90 16.80 -10.58 -26.39
N GLY A 91 17.08 -11.55 -25.53
CA GLY A 91 16.69 -12.95 -25.74
C GLY A 91 15.19 -13.16 -25.69
N SER A 92 14.46 -12.37 -24.90
CA SER A 92 13.00 -12.38 -24.84
C SER A 92 12.35 -11.83 -26.11
N ASP A 93 12.94 -10.79 -26.72
CA ASP A 93 12.42 -10.18 -27.95
C ASP A 93 12.72 -11.01 -29.22
N ALA A 94 13.71 -11.92 -29.14
CA ALA A 94 14.09 -12.82 -30.26
C ALA A 94 13.19 -14.07 -30.39
N GLN A 95 12.22 -14.28 -29.50
CA GLN A 95 11.29 -15.42 -29.62
C GLN A 95 10.26 -15.19 -30.75
N PRO A 96 9.80 -16.27 -31.44
CA PRO A 96 8.76 -16.15 -32.44
C PRO A 96 7.54 -15.47 -31.88
N GLN A 97 6.93 -14.54 -32.62
CA GLN A 97 5.80 -13.74 -32.15
C GLN A 97 4.79 -14.61 -31.41
N PRO A 98 4.52 -14.34 -30.15
CA PRO A 98 3.54 -15.10 -29.37
C PRO A 98 2.16 -14.97 -30.03
N PRO A 99 1.29 -15.96 -29.89
CA PRO A 99 -0.09 -15.85 -30.36
C PRO A 99 -0.71 -14.59 -29.80
N ALA A 100 -1.63 -13.95 -30.55
CA ALA A 100 -2.27 -12.70 -30.15
C ALA A 100 -2.69 -12.76 -28.69
N TYR A 101 -2.27 -11.75 -27.88
CA TYR A 101 -2.54 -11.73 -26.45
C TYR A 101 -4.04 -11.83 -26.17
N GLN A 102 -4.42 -12.74 -25.29
CA GLN A 102 -5.79 -12.88 -24.85
C GLN A 102 -5.91 -12.32 -23.42
N TYR A 103 -6.77 -11.32 -23.27
CA TYR A 103 -7.05 -10.76 -21.95
C TYR A 103 -7.63 -11.82 -21.00
N PRO A 104 -7.25 -11.80 -19.73
CA PRO A 104 -7.86 -12.68 -18.72
C PRO A 104 -9.38 -12.49 -18.68
N PRO A 105 -10.20 -13.56 -18.70
CA PRO A 105 -11.64 -13.39 -18.58
C PRO A 105 -12.02 -12.85 -17.22
N ILE A 106 -12.94 -11.89 -17.19
CA ILE A 106 -13.38 -11.20 -15.95
C ILE A 106 -13.96 -12.17 -14.92
N THR A 107 -14.46 -13.33 -15.36
CA THR A 107 -14.99 -14.40 -14.53
C THR A 107 -13.97 -15.05 -13.58
N LEU A 108 -12.67 -14.86 -13.82
CA LEU A 108 -11.62 -15.27 -12.88
C LEU A 108 -11.64 -14.46 -11.57
N LEU A 109 -12.21 -13.26 -11.63
CA LEU A 109 -12.34 -12.40 -10.46
C LEU A 109 -13.68 -12.66 -9.75
N LYS A 110 -13.61 -12.76 -8.43
CA LYS A 110 -14.81 -12.97 -7.60
C LYS A 110 -15.74 -11.77 -7.70
N GLU A 111 -17.03 -12.02 -7.76
CA GLU A 111 -18.05 -10.99 -7.65
C GLU A 111 -18.04 -10.37 -6.24
N GLY A 112 -18.41 -9.09 -6.16
CA GLY A 112 -18.56 -8.40 -4.87
C GLY A 112 -19.76 -8.97 -4.11
N SER A 113 -19.62 -9.20 -2.81
CA SER A 113 -20.75 -9.56 -1.96
C SER A 113 -21.66 -8.36 -1.75
N VAL A 114 -22.95 -8.54 -1.92
CA VAL A 114 -23.95 -7.53 -1.60
C VAL A 114 -24.23 -7.58 -0.10
N THR A 115 -23.97 -6.47 0.61
CA THR A 115 -24.31 -6.35 2.03
C THR A 115 -25.85 -6.38 2.19
N ASN A 116 -26.33 -6.97 3.28
CA ASN A 116 -27.77 -7.00 3.60
C ASN A 116 -28.36 -5.58 3.68
N ALA A 117 -29.09 -5.19 2.63
CA ALA A 117 -29.61 -3.84 2.48
C ALA A 117 -30.59 -3.43 3.59
N ALA A 118 -31.31 -4.39 4.18
CA ALA A 118 -32.28 -4.13 5.25
C ALA A 118 -31.60 -3.72 6.56
N GLU A 119 -30.56 -4.46 6.98
CA GLU A 119 -29.77 -4.15 8.19
C GLU A 119 -29.03 -2.83 8.03
N ALA A 120 -28.47 -2.60 6.85
CA ALA A 120 -27.82 -1.36 6.51
C ALA A 120 -28.77 -0.16 6.61
N GLY A 121 -30.00 -0.28 6.11
CA GLY A 121 -31.02 0.77 6.21
C GLY A 121 -31.47 1.05 7.64
N ALA A 122 -31.54 0.04 8.51
CA ALA A 122 -31.84 0.21 9.92
C ALA A 122 -30.71 0.96 10.65
N GLU A 123 -29.46 0.62 10.38
CA GLU A 123 -28.29 1.32 10.93
C GLU A 123 -28.28 2.80 10.54
N LEU A 124 -28.50 3.11 9.28
CA LEU A 124 -28.54 4.50 8.78
C LEU A 124 -29.56 5.35 9.54
N ARG A 125 -30.78 4.88 9.66
CA ARG A 125 -31.87 5.60 10.37
C ARG A 125 -31.55 5.78 11.85
N ASN A 126 -31.00 4.76 12.50
CA ASN A 126 -30.68 4.81 13.93
C ASN A 126 -29.55 5.81 14.20
N ASN A 127 -28.47 5.76 13.43
CA ASN A 127 -27.33 6.66 13.57
C ASN A 127 -27.73 8.11 13.23
N SER A 128 -28.53 8.34 12.19
CA SER A 128 -29.02 9.69 11.86
C SER A 128 -29.81 10.31 13.01
N ARG A 129 -30.72 9.53 13.63
CA ARG A 129 -31.50 10.00 14.78
C ARG A 129 -30.62 10.28 15.99
N ARG A 130 -29.69 9.37 16.32
CA ARG A 130 -28.76 9.56 17.44
C ARG A 130 -27.87 10.79 17.23
N LEU A 131 -27.34 10.99 16.04
CA LEU A 131 -26.56 12.18 15.71
C LEU A 131 -27.33 13.47 15.91
N ALA A 132 -28.55 13.57 15.39
CA ALA A 132 -29.38 14.73 15.58
C ALA A 132 -29.68 15.02 17.06
N GLN A 133 -30.00 13.98 17.84
CA GLN A 133 -30.23 14.11 19.28
C GLN A 133 -28.97 14.55 20.04
N THR A 134 -27.81 13.97 19.71
CA THR A 134 -26.52 14.30 20.32
C THR A 134 -26.15 15.76 20.03
N LEU A 135 -26.22 16.21 18.79
CA LEU A 135 -25.95 17.60 18.40
C LEU A 135 -26.86 18.58 19.16
N THR A 136 -28.15 18.28 19.25
CA THR A 136 -29.12 19.09 20.01
C THR A 136 -28.78 19.14 21.51
N SER A 137 -28.38 18.01 22.13
CA SER A 137 -28.02 17.96 23.55
C SER A 137 -26.76 18.77 23.89
N PHE A 138 -25.83 18.91 22.95
CA PHE A 138 -24.66 19.79 23.05
C PHE A 138 -24.95 21.25 22.63
N GLY A 139 -26.20 21.59 22.39
CA GLY A 139 -26.61 22.94 22.01
C GLY A 139 -26.12 23.36 20.62
N VAL A 140 -25.93 22.40 19.72
CA VAL A 140 -25.62 22.65 18.31
C VAL A 140 -26.92 22.60 17.52
N ASP A 141 -27.33 23.74 17.01
CA ASP A 141 -28.51 23.84 16.12
C ASP A 141 -28.08 23.46 14.69
N ALA A 142 -28.44 22.23 14.30
CA ALA A 142 -28.10 21.64 13.01
C ALA A 142 -29.28 20.83 12.49
N GLN A 143 -29.64 21.06 11.23
CA GLN A 143 -30.71 20.33 10.56
C GLN A 143 -30.15 19.13 9.80
N PRO A 144 -30.71 17.92 10.00
CA PRO A 144 -30.28 16.74 9.24
C PRO A 144 -30.57 16.91 7.76
N GLY A 145 -29.59 16.58 6.93
CA GLY A 145 -29.65 16.61 5.46
C GLY A 145 -29.50 15.21 4.86
N ASP A 146 -28.74 15.13 3.79
CA ASP A 146 -28.50 13.90 3.04
C ASP A 146 -27.66 12.89 3.84
N VAL A 147 -27.86 11.61 3.56
CA VAL A 147 -27.05 10.51 4.10
C VAL A 147 -26.43 9.75 2.93
N VAL A 148 -25.11 9.77 2.86
CA VAL A 148 -24.34 9.11 1.80
C VAL A 148 -23.59 7.92 2.39
N ARG A 149 -23.99 6.70 2.02
CA ARG A 149 -23.34 5.48 2.47
C ARG A 149 -22.25 5.04 1.51
N GLY A 150 -21.02 5.01 2.00
CA GLY A 150 -19.89 4.38 1.34
C GLY A 150 -19.66 2.94 1.79
N PRO A 151 -18.60 2.29 1.26
CA PRO A 151 -18.28 0.90 1.59
C PRO A 151 -17.88 0.69 3.06
N SER A 152 -17.10 1.60 3.63
CA SER A 152 -16.55 1.50 4.99
C SER A 152 -17.07 2.56 5.94
N VAL A 153 -17.54 3.69 5.40
CA VAL A 153 -17.93 4.88 6.15
C VAL A 153 -19.24 5.42 5.60
N THR A 154 -20.11 5.90 6.48
CA THR A 154 -21.32 6.64 6.09
C THR A 154 -21.16 8.09 6.47
N ARG A 155 -21.42 9.01 5.56
CA ARG A 155 -21.45 10.45 5.78
C ARG A 155 -22.88 10.92 6.01
N TYR A 156 -23.11 11.51 7.17
CA TYR A 156 -24.36 12.18 7.53
C TYR A 156 -24.14 13.68 7.37
N GLU A 157 -24.94 14.32 6.53
CA GLU A 157 -24.84 15.75 6.26
C GLU A 157 -25.76 16.53 7.20
N PHE A 158 -25.24 17.62 7.76
CA PHE A 158 -26.01 18.52 8.61
C PHE A 158 -25.84 19.96 8.13
N THR A 159 -26.95 20.66 7.96
CA THR A 159 -26.92 22.10 7.68
C THR A 159 -26.91 22.86 9.00
N LEU A 160 -25.88 23.69 9.19
CA LEU A 160 -25.71 24.49 10.39
C LEU A 160 -26.56 25.75 10.34
N SER A 161 -27.23 26.06 11.45
CA SER A 161 -27.94 27.34 11.60
C SER A 161 -26.95 28.51 11.64
N GLN A 162 -27.43 29.69 11.30
CA GLN A 162 -26.62 30.91 11.28
C GLN A 162 -25.98 31.16 12.66
N GLY A 163 -24.70 31.51 12.65
CA GLY A 163 -23.93 31.78 13.87
C GLY A 163 -23.28 30.55 14.53
N VAL A 164 -23.56 29.32 14.10
CA VAL A 164 -22.91 28.12 14.59
C VAL A 164 -21.51 28.01 13.98
N LYS A 165 -20.48 28.06 14.83
CA LYS A 165 -19.08 27.92 14.38
C LYS A 165 -18.75 26.45 14.12
N LEU A 166 -18.02 26.16 13.05
CA LEU A 166 -17.55 24.82 12.73
C LEU A 166 -16.73 24.19 13.86
N SER A 167 -15.88 24.99 14.52
CA SER A 167 -15.07 24.55 15.66
C SER A 167 -15.90 24.02 16.83
N LYS A 168 -17.13 24.51 17.02
CA LYS A 168 -18.02 23.99 18.05
C LYS A 168 -18.37 22.51 17.81
N ILE A 169 -18.57 22.13 16.54
CA ILE A 169 -18.91 20.76 16.18
C ILE A 169 -17.67 19.87 16.12
N THR A 170 -16.58 20.37 15.53
CA THR A 170 -15.33 19.57 15.43
C THR A 170 -14.78 19.22 16.82
N ASN A 171 -14.95 20.07 17.83
CA ASN A 171 -14.54 19.78 19.19
C ASN A 171 -15.41 18.70 19.88
N LEU A 172 -16.58 18.37 19.34
CA LEU A 172 -17.47 17.32 19.86
C LEU A 172 -17.22 15.95 19.21
N GLN A 173 -16.14 15.80 18.47
CA GLN A 173 -15.85 14.61 17.68
C GLN A 173 -15.82 13.33 18.54
N ASP A 174 -15.13 13.40 19.68
CA ASP A 174 -15.00 12.26 20.60
C ASP A 174 -16.31 11.98 21.35
N ASP A 175 -17.04 13.01 21.75
CA ASP A 175 -18.34 12.87 22.40
C ASP A 175 -19.38 12.24 21.46
N ILE A 176 -19.37 12.63 20.19
CA ILE A 176 -20.23 12.04 19.16
C ILE A 176 -19.83 10.59 18.89
N ALA A 177 -18.54 10.28 18.82
CA ALA A 177 -18.07 8.92 18.66
C ALA A 177 -18.54 8.03 19.82
N LEU A 178 -18.41 8.51 21.05
CA LEU A 178 -18.89 7.83 22.24
C LEU A 178 -20.40 7.60 22.21
N ALA A 179 -21.18 8.63 21.87
CA ALA A 179 -22.65 8.55 21.77
C ALA A 179 -23.13 7.53 20.74
N LEU A 180 -22.38 7.34 19.66
CA LEU A 180 -22.69 6.37 18.61
C LEU A 180 -22.13 4.96 18.89
N GLY A 181 -21.22 4.83 19.85
CA GLY A 181 -20.45 3.60 20.08
C GLY A 181 -19.54 3.28 18.90
N ALA A 182 -18.98 4.30 18.25
CA ALA A 182 -18.05 4.19 17.15
C ALA A 182 -16.59 4.33 17.66
N SER A 183 -15.64 3.73 16.95
CA SER A 183 -14.22 3.85 17.28
C SER A 183 -13.66 5.26 17.07
N GLY A 184 -14.35 6.10 16.34
CA GLY A 184 -14.07 7.50 16.05
C GLY A 184 -15.00 8.01 14.96
N VAL A 185 -15.19 9.31 14.89
CA VAL A 185 -15.91 9.98 13.79
C VAL A 185 -15.03 11.08 13.21
N ARG A 186 -15.27 11.44 11.96
CA ARG A 186 -14.60 12.58 11.34
C ARG A 186 -15.61 13.62 10.97
N ILE A 187 -15.34 14.88 11.29
CA ILE A 187 -16.23 16.00 10.97
C ILE A 187 -15.48 16.96 10.04
N ALA A 188 -16.05 17.21 8.87
CA ALA A 188 -15.45 18.09 7.88
C ALA A 188 -16.54 18.88 7.12
N PRO A 189 -16.24 20.11 6.68
CA PRO A 189 -17.14 20.84 5.77
C PRO A 189 -17.23 20.09 4.45
N ILE A 190 -18.38 20.18 3.79
CA ILE A 190 -18.59 19.57 2.49
C ILE A 190 -18.26 20.60 1.42
N PRO A 191 -17.33 20.32 0.51
CA PRO A 191 -17.07 21.19 -0.63
C PRO A 191 -18.37 21.44 -1.41
N ASP A 192 -18.52 22.63 -1.93
CA ASP A 192 -19.64 23.07 -2.78
C ASP A 192 -21.02 23.19 -2.07
N LYS A 193 -21.13 22.88 -0.76
CA LYS A 193 -22.35 23.07 0.03
C LYS A 193 -22.12 24.12 1.13
N ILE A 194 -22.83 25.24 1.05
CA ILE A 194 -22.70 26.34 2.03
C ILE A 194 -23.34 25.92 3.36
N SER A 195 -22.62 26.13 4.47
CA SER A 195 -23.05 25.81 5.84
C SER A 195 -23.39 24.34 6.09
N VAL A 196 -22.93 23.42 5.23
CA VAL A 196 -23.15 21.98 5.41
C VAL A 196 -21.86 21.32 5.91
N VAL A 197 -22.00 20.52 6.97
CA VAL A 197 -20.94 19.69 7.50
C VAL A 197 -21.29 18.22 7.33
N GLY A 198 -20.28 17.41 7.01
CA GLY A 198 -20.38 15.96 6.97
C GLY A 198 -19.82 15.35 8.25
N VAL A 199 -20.60 14.51 8.90
CA VAL A 199 -20.18 13.64 10.01
C VAL A 199 -19.99 12.24 9.43
N GLU A 200 -18.75 11.83 9.31
CA GLU A 200 -18.35 10.53 8.77
C GLU A 200 -18.25 9.51 9.92
N VAL A 201 -19.08 8.48 9.87
CA VAL A 201 -19.20 7.44 10.89
C VAL A 201 -18.80 6.10 10.26
N PRO A 202 -17.87 5.34 10.88
CA PRO A 202 -17.53 3.99 10.41
C PRO A 202 -18.77 3.08 10.39
N ASN A 203 -18.93 2.32 9.31
CA ASN A 203 -20.02 1.35 9.19
C ASN A 203 -19.75 0.15 10.09
N LYS A 204 -20.75 -0.34 10.81
CA LYS A 204 -20.65 -1.63 11.52
C LYS A 204 -20.55 -2.79 10.54
N LEU A 205 -21.32 -2.71 9.45
CA LEU A 205 -21.29 -3.66 8.36
C LEU A 205 -20.49 -3.05 7.20
N VAL A 206 -19.21 -3.38 7.12
CA VAL A 206 -18.32 -2.97 6.03
C VAL A 206 -18.62 -3.78 4.79
N SER A 207 -18.78 -3.11 3.65
CA SER A 207 -18.95 -3.75 2.35
C SER A 207 -17.58 -3.86 1.67
N PRO A 208 -17.05 -5.06 1.43
CA PRO A 208 -15.78 -5.22 0.73
C PRO A 208 -15.91 -4.71 -0.71
N VAL A 209 -14.92 -3.93 -1.15
CA VAL A 209 -14.86 -3.44 -2.53
C VAL A 209 -14.16 -4.49 -3.38
N SER A 210 -14.92 -5.11 -4.30
CA SER A 210 -14.36 -6.06 -5.25
C SER A 210 -13.65 -5.33 -6.38
N ILE A 211 -12.44 -5.80 -6.74
CA ILE A 211 -11.70 -5.27 -7.89
C ILE A 211 -12.52 -5.46 -9.18
N ARG A 212 -13.21 -6.58 -9.35
CA ARG A 212 -14.08 -6.86 -10.49
C ARG A 212 -15.09 -5.73 -10.73
N THR A 213 -15.76 -5.28 -9.67
CA THR A 213 -16.76 -4.19 -9.76
C THR A 213 -16.15 -2.90 -10.30
N VAL A 214 -14.89 -2.60 -9.93
CA VAL A 214 -14.21 -1.39 -10.41
C VAL A 214 -13.74 -1.57 -11.85
N LEU A 215 -13.21 -2.76 -12.22
CA LEU A 215 -12.77 -3.05 -13.59
C LEU A 215 -13.93 -3.07 -14.60
N GLU A 216 -15.11 -3.53 -14.20
CA GLU A 216 -16.32 -3.54 -15.03
C GLU A 216 -16.97 -2.14 -15.13
N SER A 217 -16.55 -1.18 -14.32
CA SER A 217 -17.15 0.15 -14.30
C SER A 217 -16.85 0.96 -15.56
N THR A 218 -17.76 1.88 -15.87
CA THR A 218 -17.59 2.80 -17.00
C THR A 218 -16.34 3.65 -16.85
N GLU A 219 -16.04 4.10 -15.64
CA GLU A 219 -14.86 4.93 -15.33
C GLU A 219 -13.55 4.21 -15.69
N PHE A 220 -13.47 2.88 -15.50
CA PHE A 220 -12.30 2.11 -15.86
C PHE A 220 -12.28 1.72 -17.35
N THR A 221 -13.39 1.21 -17.87
CA THR A 221 -13.46 0.70 -19.25
C THR A 221 -13.25 1.79 -20.28
N THR A 222 -13.81 3.00 -20.06
CA THR A 222 -13.66 4.14 -20.98
C THR A 222 -12.42 5.00 -20.71
N HIS A 223 -11.61 4.66 -19.67
CA HIS A 223 -10.42 5.44 -19.36
C HIS A 223 -9.40 5.36 -20.50
N PRO A 224 -8.89 6.48 -21.02
CA PRO A 224 -8.05 6.50 -22.23
C PRO A 224 -6.62 5.95 -22.04
N SER A 225 -6.14 5.86 -20.80
CA SER A 225 -4.77 5.41 -20.53
C SER A 225 -4.70 3.89 -20.41
N THR A 226 -3.69 3.30 -21.04
CA THR A 226 -3.32 1.89 -20.91
C THR A 226 -2.78 1.55 -19.52
N THR A 227 -2.23 2.52 -18.80
CA THR A 227 -1.73 2.38 -17.43
C THR A 227 -2.76 2.80 -16.37
N ALA A 228 -4.06 2.75 -16.70
CA ALA A 228 -5.12 2.97 -15.74
C ALA A 228 -5.23 1.80 -14.75
N PHE A 229 -5.50 2.11 -13.48
CA PHE A 229 -5.66 1.08 -12.45
C PHE A 229 -6.82 1.38 -11.50
N ALA A 230 -7.43 0.32 -10.98
CA ALA A 230 -8.49 0.40 -10.01
C ALA A 230 -7.93 0.80 -8.64
N VAL A 231 -8.30 1.97 -8.14
CA VAL A 231 -7.96 2.43 -6.79
C VAL A 231 -8.96 1.87 -5.77
N GLY A 232 -10.25 1.89 -6.11
CA GLY A 232 -11.33 1.44 -5.24
C GLY A 232 -12.57 2.30 -5.39
N LYS A 233 -13.23 2.58 -4.25
CA LYS A 233 -14.40 3.48 -4.17
C LYS A 233 -14.15 4.58 -3.17
N ASP A 234 -14.68 5.76 -3.46
CA ASP A 234 -14.69 6.87 -2.51
C ASP A 234 -15.75 6.66 -1.41
N ILE A 235 -15.86 7.63 -0.50
CA ILE A 235 -16.84 7.61 0.59
C ILE A 235 -18.29 7.70 0.10
N SER A 236 -18.52 8.11 -1.16
CA SER A 236 -19.84 8.14 -1.79
C SER A 236 -20.18 6.84 -2.54
N GLY A 237 -19.23 5.91 -2.60
CA GLY A 237 -19.36 4.66 -3.35
C GLY A 237 -19.03 4.77 -4.84
N LYS A 238 -18.58 5.94 -5.31
CA LYS A 238 -18.13 6.15 -6.69
C LYS A 238 -16.81 5.44 -6.94
N ASN A 239 -16.68 4.80 -8.10
CA ASN A 239 -15.44 4.15 -8.50
C ASN A 239 -14.34 5.17 -8.77
N ILE A 240 -13.16 4.92 -8.24
CA ILE A 240 -11.96 5.74 -8.43
C ILE A 240 -10.94 4.95 -9.24
N VAL A 241 -10.52 5.55 -10.34
CA VAL A 241 -9.52 5.02 -11.26
C VAL A 241 -8.31 5.95 -11.28
N GLY A 242 -7.14 5.40 -11.01
CA GLY A 242 -5.88 6.10 -11.11
C GLY A 242 -5.22 5.90 -12.47
N ASN A 243 -4.20 6.71 -12.75
CA ASN A 243 -3.36 6.57 -13.92
C ASN A 243 -1.89 6.69 -13.52
N ILE A 244 -1.13 5.59 -13.62
CA ILE A 244 0.24 5.56 -13.14
C ILE A 244 1.18 6.40 -14.02
N SER A 245 0.90 6.53 -15.31
CA SER A 245 1.75 7.34 -16.22
C SER A 245 1.72 8.85 -15.88
N LYS A 246 0.72 9.31 -15.13
CA LYS A 246 0.67 10.69 -14.62
C LYS A 246 1.42 10.88 -13.30
N LEU A 247 1.90 9.80 -12.71
CA LEU A 247 2.61 9.79 -11.44
C LEU A 247 4.05 9.40 -11.72
N PRO A 248 5.03 10.32 -11.66
CA PRO A 248 6.42 10.00 -11.99
C PRO A 248 6.99 8.91 -11.06
N HIS A 249 6.57 8.93 -9.78
CA HIS A 249 6.91 7.94 -8.76
C HIS A 249 5.72 7.74 -7.84
N VAL A 250 5.54 6.51 -7.34
CA VAL A 250 4.47 6.16 -6.40
C VAL A 250 5.09 5.44 -5.22
N LEU A 251 4.79 5.93 -4.02
CA LEU A 251 5.13 5.26 -2.78
C LEU A 251 3.85 4.71 -2.14
N ILE A 252 3.78 3.38 -1.98
CA ILE A 252 2.69 2.70 -1.27
C ILE A 252 3.23 2.23 0.08
N ALA A 253 2.77 2.83 1.16
CA ALA A 253 3.20 2.51 2.52
C ALA A 253 2.02 2.14 3.40
N GLY A 254 2.28 1.34 4.43
CA GLY A 254 1.28 0.93 5.40
C GLY A 254 1.84 -0.11 6.39
N THR A 255 1.20 -0.22 7.56
CA THR A 255 1.51 -1.23 8.56
C THR A 255 1.11 -2.63 8.09
N THR A 256 1.55 -3.65 8.79
CA THR A 256 1.13 -5.04 8.50
C THR A 256 -0.40 -5.15 8.56
N GLY A 257 -0.99 -5.74 7.54
CA GLY A 257 -2.45 -5.88 7.43
C GLY A 257 -3.20 -4.65 6.89
N SER A 258 -2.53 -3.52 6.58
CA SER A 258 -3.18 -2.32 6.02
C SER A 258 -3.65 -2.48 4.56
N GLY A 259 -3.26 -3.57 3.89
CA GLY A 259 -3.62 -3.83 2.50
C GLY A 259 -2.61 -3.35 1.45
N LYS A 260 -1.37 -3.02 1.84
CA LYS A 260 -0.31 -2.60 0.91
C LYS A 260 -0.14 -3.57 -0.26
N SER A 261 0.04 -4.86 0.02
CA SER A 261 0.20 -5.91 -1.01
C SER A 261 -1.05 -6.08 -1.86
N VAL A 262 -2.24 -5.93 -1.27
CA VAL A 262 -3.51 -5.95 -2.00
C VAL A 262 -3.59 -4.77 -2.99
N CYS A 263 -3.17 -3.59 -2.57
CA CYS A 263 -3.13 -2.40 -3.44
C CYS A 263 -2.15 -2.59 -4.61
N THR A 264 -0.94 -3.12 -4.35
CA THR A 264 0.05 -3.42 -5.40
C THR A 264 -0.50 -4.47 -6.38
N ASN A 265 -1.10 -5.54 -5.88
CA ASN A 265 -1.74 -6.56 -6.71
C ASN A 265 -2.90 -5.99 -7.53
N SER A 266 -3.74 -5.13 -6.95
CA SER A 266 -4.84 -4.47 -7.68
C SER A 266 -4.32 -3.62 -8.83
N LEU A 267 -3.20 -2.91 -8.64
CA LEU A 267 -2.55 -2.13 -9.67
C LEU A 267 -2.06 -3.01 -10.82
N ILE A 268 -1.30 -4.07 -10.52
CA ILE A 268 -0.78 -5.00 -11.52
C ILE A 268 -1.95 -5.67 -12.28
N VAL A 269 -2.89 -6.26 -11.58
CA VAL A 269 -4.06 -6.94 -12.15
C VAL A 269 -4.86 -5.99 -13.04
N SER A 270 -5.05 -4.74 -12.63
CA SER A 270 -5.75 -3.75 -13.46
C SER A 270 -5.10 -3.55 -14.82
N MET A 271 -3.76 -3.48 -14.87
CA MET A 271 -3.03 -3.36 -16.13
C MET A 271 -3.13 -4.62 -16.97
N LEU A 272 -3.08 -5.82 -16.37
CA LEU A 272 -3.25 -7.08 -17.09
C LEU A 272 -4.64 -7.21 -17.75
N TYR A 273 -5.67 -6.58 -17.19
CA TYR A 273 -7.02 -6.51 -17.75
C TYR A 273 -7.22 -5.35 -18.74
N LYS A 274 -6.30 -4.39 -18.79
CA LYS A 274 -6.44 -3.16 -19.59
C LYS A 274 -5.54 -3.16 -20.83
N SER A 275 -4.35 -3.73 -20.74
CA SER A 275 -3.27 -3.51 -21.70
C SER A 275 -2.65 -4.81 -22.17
N THR A 276 -2.11 -4.76 -23.39
CA THR A 276 -1.31 -5.85 -23.97
C THR A 276 0.14 -5.76 -23.50
N PRO A 277 0.93 -6.83 -23.64
CA PRO A 277 2.37 -6.80 -23.39
C PRO A 277 3.16 -5.81 -24.23
N GLU A 278 2.63 -5.40 -25.38
CA GLU A 278 3.23 -4.38 -26.25
C GLU A 278 3.03 -2.97 -25.72
N GLU A 279 1.91 -2.74 -25.00
CA GLU A 279 1.56 -1.44 -24.45
C GLU A 279 2.14 -1.19 -23.05
N VAL A 280 2.24 -2.25 -22.22
CA VAL A 280 2.73 -2.17 -20.85
C VAL A 280 3.63 -3.36 -20.54
N ARG A 281 4.85 -3.08 -20.13
CA ARG A 281 5.82 -4.05 -19.65
C ARG A 281 6.21 -3.80 -18.21
N PHE A 282 6.54 -4.87 -17.48
CA PHE A 282 6.93 -4.79 -16.07
C PHE A 282 8.37 -5.28 -15.85
N ILE A 283 9.09 -4.56 -15.00
CA ILE A 283 10.24 -5.06 -14.26
C ILE A 283 9.80 -5.14 -12.82
N MET A 284 9.78 -6.34 -12.24
CA MET A 284 9.36 -6.58 -10.86
C MET A 284 10.55 -6.98 -10.00
N VAL A 285 10.69 -6.31 -8.84
CA VAL A 285 11.75 -6.60 -7.87
C VAL A 285 11.11 -6.97 -6.54
N ASP A 286 11.37 -8.20 -6.08
CA ASP A 286 10.86 -8.74 -4.81
C ASP A 286 11.98 -9.39 -3.99
N PRO A 287 12.78 -8.61 -3.26
CA PRO A 287 13.92 -9.13 -2.50
C PRO A 287 13.52 -10.07 -1.35
N LYS A 288 12.24 -10.06 -0.96
CA LYS A 288 11.69 -10.93 0.09
C LYS A 288 11.08 -12.21 -0.44
N MET A 289 10.89 -12.35 -1.75
CA MET A 289 10.25 -13.49 -2.43
C MET A 289 8.85 -13.85 -1.89
N VAL A 290 8.06 -12.87 -1.49
CA VAL A 290 6.79 -13.09 -0.78
C VAL A 290 5.57 -12.72 -1.62
N GLU A 291 5.65 -11.65 -2.39
CA GLU A 291 4.45 -11.01 -2.97
C GLU A 291 4.35 -11.17 -4.50
N LEU A 292 5.48 -11.09 -5.23
CA LEU A 292 5.48 -10.99 -6.69
C LEU A 292 5.83 -12.29 -7.42
N ALA A 293 6.32 -13.30 -6.74
CA ALA A 293 6.66 -14.60 -7.33
C ALA A 293 5.54 -15.23 -8.19
N PRO A 294 4.23 -15.10 -7.86
CA PRO A 294 3.13 -15.62 -8.69
C PRO A 294 3.04 -15.00 -10.09
N TYR A 295 3.65 -13.85 -10.31
CA TYR A 295 3.64 -13.17 -11.61
C TYR A 295 4.71 -13.69 -12.58
N ASN A 296 5.62 -14.58 -12.16
CA ASN A 296 6.59 -15.18 -13.07
C ASN A 296 5.86 -15.91 -14.21
N GLY A 297 6.32 -15.63 -15.44
CA GLY A 297 5.75 -16.26 -16.64
C GLY A 297 4.61 -15.49 -17.28
N ILE A 298 4.15 -14.36 -16.72
CA ILE A 298 3.19 -13.51 -17.45
C ILE A 298 3.89 -12.80 -18.62
N PRO A 299 3.23 -12.65 -19.78
CA PRO A 299 3.86 -12.07 -20.98
C PRO A 299 4.24 -10.60 -20.86
N HIS A 300 3.74 -9.90 -19.85
CA HIS A 300 4.09 -8.51 -19.57
C HIS A 300 5.43 -8.33 -18.87
N LEU A 301 6.06 -9.40 -18.33
CA LEU A 301 7.38 -9.29 -17.73
C LEU A 301 8.46 -9.16 -18.81
N LEU A 302 9.36 -8.17 -18.65
CA LEU A 302 10.57 -8.06 -19.47
C LEU A 302 11.60 -9.12 -19.10
N ILE A 303 11.71 -9.39 -17.80
CA ILE A 303 12.60 -10.38 -17.18
C ILE A 303 11.85 -11.07 -16.04
N PRO A 304 12.25 -12.27 -15.61
CA PRO A 304 11.70 -12.90 -14.42
C PRO A 304 11.79 -11.99 -13.20
N VAL A 305 10.89 -12.19 -12.22
CA VAL A 305 10.89 -11.39 -10.99
C VAL A 305 12.26 -11.43 -10.32
N VAL A 306 12.87 -10.26 -10.16
CA VAL A 306 14.23 -10.12 -9.65
C VAL A 306 14.20 -10.20 -8.12
N THR A 307 14.97 -11.13 -7.57
CA THR A 307 15.07 -11.37 -6.11
C THR A 307 16.43 -10.98 -5.53
N ASP A 308 17.45 -10.95 -6.39
CA ASP A 308 18.82 -10.58 -6.00
C ASP A 308 19.04 -9.07 -6.05
N PRO A 309 19.61 -8.43 -5.00
CA PRO A 309 19.83 -6.98 -4.96
C PRO A 309 20.77 -6.44 -6.05
N LYS A 310 21.76 -7.24 -6.51
CA LYS A 310 22.70 -6.82 -7.55
C LYS A 310 22.01 -6.81 -8.92
N LYS A 311 21.24 -7.86 -9.22
CA LYS A 311 20.40 -7.91 -10.42
C LYS A 311 19.33 -6.78 -10.41
N ALA A 312 18.77 -6.43 -9.25
CA ALA A 312 17.84 -5.32 -9.11
C ALA A 312 18.47 -3.98 -9.52
N ALA A 313 19.71 -3.72 -9.08
CA ALA A 313 20.45 -2.52 -9.47
C ALA A 313 20.70 -2.51 -10.98
N GLY A 314 21.11 -3.64 -11.60
CA GLY A 314 21.28 -3.80 -13.02
C GLY A 314 19.97 -3.56 -13.82
N ALA A 315 18.86 -4.14 -13.37
CA ALA A 315 17.54 -3.97 -13.98
C ALA A 315 17.07 -2.50 -13.97
N LEU A 316 17.29 -1.79 -12.84
CA LEU A 316 16.99 -0.36 -12.75
C LEU A 316 17.87 0.48 -13.68
N GLN A 317 19.15 0.15 -13.86
CA GLN A 317 20.01 0.82 -14.83
C GLN A 317 19.54 0.58 -16.27
N CYS A 318 19.11 -0.63 -16.61
CA CYS A 318 18.57 -0.92 -17.94
C CYS A 318 17.28 -0.13 -18.25
N SER A 319 16.46 0.21 -17.22
CA SER A 319 15.23 0.95 -17.42
C SER A 319 15.43 2.45 -17.69
N VAL A 320 16.63 2.98 -17.51
CA VAL A 320 16.97 4.41 -17.69
C VAL A 320 17.52 4.68 -19.08
N TYR A 321 18.02 3.67 -19.77
CA TYR A 321 18.59 3.75 -21.13
C TYR A 321 17.65 3.12 -22.17
#